data_2faea447a1aa2ce4a9d7d2b55606ecbc
#
_entry.id   2faea447a1aa2ce4a9d7d2b55606ecbc
#
_cell.length_a   1.000
_cell.length_b   1.000
_cell.length_c   1.000
_cell.angle_alpha   90.00
_cell.angle_beta   90.00
_cell.angle_gamma   90.00
#
_symmetry.space_group_name_H-M   'P 1'
#
loop_
_entity.id
_entity.type
_entity.pdbx_description
1 polymer ?
#
loop_
_entity_poly.entity_id
_entity_poly.type
_entity_poly.pdbx_seq_one_letter_code
_entity_poly.pdbx_strand_id
1 'polypeptide(L)'
;MLRLKNITKDYGGAGNTVHALKGISLDFRKNEFVSILGQSGCGKTTLLNIIGGLDKYTSGDLEICGVSTKNFTDGDWDVYRNHRIGFVFQSYNLIPHQTILGNVEIALTIAGVSKAERKKRAAEALKRVWLEKEMNKKPNQLSGGQMQRVAIARALVNSPEILLADEPTGALDSATSVQIMELIREIAGERLVIMVTHNPELAEKYSSRIVQLSDGRVVSDSNPYDADEERKGLLEAVKAKNLTAEEISRKLAAFRADK
;
A
#
# COMPACT_ATOMS: atom_id res chain seq x y z
N MET A 1 4.66 11.83 2.56
CA MET A 1 5.18 10.47 2.77
C MET A 1 5.54 9.82 1.44
N LEU A 2 4.62 9.68 0.53
CA LEU A 2 4.80 9.11 -0.81
C LEU A 2 4.37 10.15 -1.84
N ARG A 3 5.19 10.38 -2.87
CA ARG A 3 4.92 11.37 -3.94
C ARG A 3 5.31 10.79 -5.29
N LEU A 4 4.41 10.90 -6.24
CA LEU A 4 4.63 10.60 -7.65
C LEU A 4 4.70 11.91 -8.43
N LYS A 5 5.75 12.09 -9.21
CA LYS A 5 5.97 13.28 -10.06
C LYS A 5 6.05 12.87 -11.51
N ASN A 6 4.99 13.13 -12.26
CA ASN A 6 4.91 12.89 -13.71
C ASN A 6 5.33 11.46 -14.12
N ILE A 7 4.85 10.44 -13.36
CA ILE A 7 5.20 9.03 -13.61
C ILE A 7 4.59 8.57 -14.94
N THR A 8 5.43 8.06 -15.83
CA THR A 8 5.01 7.34 -17.03
C THR A 8 5.43 5.89 -16.97
N LYS A 9 4.68 5.03 -17.64
CA LYS A 9 5.04 3.63 -17.83
C LYS A 9 4.66 3.14 -19.20
N ASP A 10 5.66 2.66 -19.91
CA ASP A 10 5.53 2.08 -21.23
C ASP A 10 5.94 0.60 -21.20
N TYR A 11 5.16 -0.25 -21.84
CA TYR A 11 5.46 -1.65 -22.06
C TYR A 11 5.63 -1.93 -23.55
N GLY A 12 6.57 -2.80 -23.91
CA GLY A 12 6.86 -3.19 -25.28
C GLY A 12 8.11 -2.51 -25.83
N GLY A 13 8.37 -2.69 -27.15
CA GLY A 13 9.53 -2.17 -27.87
C GLY A 13 9.14 -1.60 -29.24
N ALA A 14 10.13 -1.31 -30.08
CA ALA A 14 9.94 -0.66 -31.37
C ALA A 14 8.83 -1.30 -32.20
N GLY A 15 7.70 -0.59 -32.36
CA GLY A 15 6.56 -0.96 -33.20
C GLY A 15 5.26 -1.36 -32.45
N ASN A 16 5.30 -1.63 -31.14
CA ASN A 16 4.08 -1.94 -30.40
C ASN A 16 4.20 -1.54 -28.93
N THR A 17 4.21 -0.24 -28.66
CA THR A 17 4.34 0.31 -27.31
C THR A 17 2.96 0.57 -26.70
N VAL A 18 2.71 0.03 -25.51
CA VAL A 18 1.51 0.30 -24.71
C VAL A 18 1.86 1.32 -23.64
N HIS A 19 1.28 2.51 -23.72
CA HIS A 19 1.44 3.57 -22.72
C HIS A 19 0.47 3.34 -21.55
N ALA A 20 0.91 2.58 -20.55
CA ALA A 20 0.08 2.20 -19.41
C ALA A 20 -0.18 3.35 -18.43
N LEU A 21 0.84 4.22 -18.20
CA LEU A 21 0.69 5.44 -17.41
C LEU A 21 1.24 6.64 -18.21
N LYS A 22 0.50 7.75 -18.17
CA LYS A 22 0.71 8.91 -19.05
C LYS A 22 0.93 10.21 -18.24
N GLY A 23 1.85 10.17 -17.27
CA GLY A 23 2.21 11.34 -16.47
C GLY A 23 1.36 11.49 -15.21
N ILE A 24 1.40 10.51 -14.33
CA ILE A 24 0.70 10.52 -13.05
C ILE A 24 1.48 11.36 -12.04
N SER A 25 0.81 12.35 -11.44
CA SER A 25 1.31 13.11 -10.29
C SER A 25 0.30 13.00 -9.16
N LEU A 26 0.73 12.45 -8.02
CA LEU A 26 -0.09 12.24 -6.83
C LEU A 26 0.78 12.31 -5.58
N ASP A 27 0.35 13.06 -4.59
CA ASP A 27 0.91 13.05 -3.25
C ASP A 27 -0.01 12.30 -2.30
N PHE A 28 0.55 11.52 -1.37
CA PHE A 28 -0.21 10.76 -0.38
C PHE A 28 0.14 11.22 1.03
N ARG A 29 -0.89 11.37 1.87
CA ARG A 29 -0.76 11.59 3.31
C ARG A 29 -0.29 10.30 3.99
N LYS A 30 0.26 10.43 5.18
CA LYS A 30 0.72 9.26 5.95
C LYS A 30 -0.44 8.34 6.34
N ASN A 31 -1.50 8.93 6.84
CA ASN A 31 -2.63 8.22 7.44
C ASN A 31 -3.89 8.50 6.62
N GLU A 32 -4.05 7.84 5.48
CA GLU A 32 -5.26 7.94 4.69
C GLU A 32 -5.62 6.61 4.02
N PHE A 33 -6.88 6.40 3.75
CA PHE A 33 -7.36 5.32 2.92
C PHE A 33 -7.75 5.88 1.56
N VAL A 34 -6.91 5.61 0.55
CA VAL A 34 -7.12 6.08 -0.83
C VAL A 34 -7.56 4.91 -1.70
N SER A 35 -8.69 5.09 -2.40
CA SER A 35 -9.07 4.20 -3.49
C SER A 35 -8.70 4.80 -4.84
N ILE A 36 -8.00 4.02 -5.67
CA ILE A 36 -7.78 4.31 -7.08
C ILE A 36 -8.84 3.55 -7.87
N LEU A 37 -9.83 4.29 -8.33
CA LEU A 37 -11.00 3.77 -9.04
C LEU A 37 -10.82 3.91 -10.55
N GLY A 38 -11.22 2.91 -11.33
CA GLY A 38 -11.21 2.98 -12.79
C GLY A 38 -11.54 1.64 -13.43
N GLN A 39 -11.80 1.66 -14.74
CA GLN A 39 -12.12 0.47 -15.51
C GLN A 39 -10.92 -0.49 -15.61
N SER A 40 -11.18 -1.76 -15.97
CA SER A 40 -10.12 -2.72 -16.24
C SER A 40 -9.18 -2.19 -17.34
N GLY A 41 -7.88 -2.39 -17.20
CA GLY A 41 -6.88 -1.96 -18.18
C GLY A 41 -6.47 -0.48 -18.12
N CYS A 42 -7.08 0.36 -17.28
CA CYS A 42 -6.73 1.79 -17.23
C CYS A 42 -5.41 2.13 -16.52
N GLY A 43 -4.63 1.13 -16.06
CA GLY A 43 -3.31 1.32 -15.45
C GLY A 43 -3.25 1.22 -13.92
N LYS A 44 -4.34 0.86 -13.21
CA LYS A 44 -4.39 0.79 -11.73
C LYS A 44 -3.35 -0.14 -11.13
N THR A 45 -3.32 -1.40 -11.56
CA THR A 45 -2.35 -2.40 -11.09
C THR A 45 -0.91 -2.01 -11.44
N THR A 46 -0.70 -1.41 -12.62
CA THR A 46 0.62 -0.85 -13.01
C THR A 46 1.07 0.23 -12.04
N LEU A 47 0.19 1.16 -11.70
CA LEU A 47 0.48 2.22 -10.75
C LEU A 47 0.79 1.65 -9.36
N LEU A 48 -0.01 0.68 -8.89
CA LEU A 48 0.20 0.01 -7.61
C LEU A 48 1.54 -0.73 -7.55
N ASN A 49 1.91 -1.43 -8.64
CA ASN A 49 3.17 -2.14 -8.75
C ASN A 49 4.38 -1.20 -8.73
N ILE A 50 4.29 -0.03 -9.37
CA ILE A 50 5.33 0.99 -9.33
C ILE A 50 5.47 1.55 -7.90
N ILE A 51 4.37 1.89 -7.25
CA ILE A 51 4.37 2.37 -5.86
C ILE A 51 5.00 1.31 -4.93
N GLY A 52 4.69 0.05 -5.15
CA GLY A 52 5.22 -1.07 -4.35
C GLY A 52 6.63 -1.51 -4.72
N GLY A 53 7.25 -0.91 -5.73
CA GLY A 53 8.59 -1.29 -6.19
C GLY A 53 8.64 -2.68 -6.85
N LEU A 54 7.51 -3.20 -7.35
CA LEU A 54 7.44 -4.46 -8.11
C LEU A 54 7.70 -4.23 -9.60
N ASP A 55 7.52 -2.99 -10.08
CA ASP A 55 7.82 -2.60 -11.45
C ASP A 55 8.51 -1.23 -11.46
N LYS A 56 9.32 -0.98 -12.49
CA LYS A 56 10.04 0.29 -12.67
C LYS A 56 9.24 1.22 -13.58
N TYR A 57 9.14 2.50 -13.23
CA TYR A 57 8.56 3.52 -14.11
C TYR A 57 9.50 3.83 -15.28
N THR A 58 8.95 4.29 -16.41
CA THR A 58 9.73 4.69 -17.61
C THR A 58 10.34 6.07 -17.45
N SER A 59 9.56 7.03 -16.93
CA SER A 59 10.03 8.39 -16.62
C SER A 59 9.26 8.99 -15.46
N GLY A 60 9.72 10.14 -14.98
CA GLY A 60 9.17 10.79 -13.80
C GLY A 60 10.05 10.58 -12.57
N ASP A 61 9.46 10.72 -11.38
CA ASP A 61 10.13 10.44 -10.11
C ASP A 61 9.13 9.95 -9.06
N LEU A 62 9.50 8.89 -8.35
CA LEU A 62 8.82 8.40 -7.17
C LEU A 62 9.65 8.79 -5.95
N GLU A 63 9.08 9.60 -5.06
CA GLU A 63 9.73 9.98 -3.81
C GLU A 63 9.09 9.24 -2.62
N ILE A 64 9.94 8.66 -1.78
CA ILE A 64 9.56 7.94 -0.56
C ILE A 64 10.17 8.68 0.62
N CYS A 65 9.35 9.25 1.50
CA CYS A 65 9.81 10.08 2.62
C CYS A 65 10.77 11.22 2.20
N GLY A 66 10.53 11.81 1.02
CA GLY A 66 11.34 12.90 0.48
C GLY A 66 12.64 12.46 -0.20
N VAL A 67 12.86 11.14 -0.37
CA VAL A 67 14.02 10.59 -1.08
C VAL A 67 13.57 10.10 -2.45
N SER A 68 14.21 10.59 -3.51
CA SER A 68 13.98 10.14 -4.89
C SER A 68 14.46 8.71 -5.09
N THR A 69 13.64 7.89 -5.76
CA THR A 69 13.99 6.49 -6.05
C THR A 69 14.79 6.30 -7.34
N LYS A 70 15.14 7.36 -8.06
CA LYS A 70 15.89 7.28 -9.34
C LYS A 70 17.21 6.52 -9.22
N ASN A 71 17.86 6.64 -8.07
CA ASN A 71 19.15 6.03 -7.80
C ASN A 71 19.04 4.79 -6.91
N PHE A 72 17.84 4.28 -6.66
CA PHE A 72 17.65 3.07 -5.87
C PHE A 72 18.27 1.86 -6.58
N THR A 73 19.10 1.15 -5.85
CA THR A 73 19.60 -0.17 -6.24
C THR A 73 18.52 -1.23 -6.00
N ASP A 74 18.73 -2.44 -6.53
CA ASP A 74 17.81 -3.56 -6.25
C ASP A 74 17.76 -3.87 -4.74
N GLY A 75 18.88 -3.68 -4.01
CA GLY A 75 18.92 -3.82 -2.55
C GLY A 75 18.06 -2.79 -1.81
N ASP A 76 18.04 -1.52 -2.28
CA ASP A 76 17.18 -0.48 -1.70
C ASP A 76 15.70 -0.81 -1.90
N TRP A 77 15.34 -1.33 -3.08
CA TRP A 77 14.00 -1.80 -3.37
C TRP A 77 13.61 -3.01 -2.52
N ASP A 78 14.54 -3.95 -2.25
CA ASP A 78 14.29 -5.08 -1.34
C ASP A 78 14.00 -4.60 0.08
N VAL A 79 14.81 -3.68 0.59
CA VAL A 79 14.58 -3.06 1.92
C VAL A 79 13.22 -2.37 1.97
N TYR A 80 12.87 -1.59 0.94
CA TYR A 80 11.58 -0.90 0.86
C TYR A 80 10.41 -1.89 0.87
N ARG A 81 10.44 -2.91 0.01
CA ARG A 81 9.38 -3.93 -0.06
C ARG A 81 9.23 -4.71 1.25
N ASN A 82 10.35 -5.07 1.88
CA ASN A 82 10.32 -5.93 3.07
C ASN A 82 9.90 -5.21 4.34
N HIS A 83 10.18 -3.90 4.45
CA HIS A 83 9.98 -3.16 5.69
C HIS A 83 8.88 -2.10 5.62
N ARG A 84 8.60 -1.56 4.43
CA ARG A 84 7.66 -0.44 4.29
C ARG A 84 6.34 -0.82 3.64
N ILE A 85 6.30 -1.91 2.87
CA ILE A 85 5.15 -2.29 2.04
C ILE A 85 4.53 -3.60 2.54
N GLY A 86 3.21 -3.60 2.65
CA GLY A 86 2.40 -4.83 2.69
C GLY A 86 1.57 -4.93 1.43
N PHE A 87 1.60 -6.09 0.76
CA PHE A 87 0.81 -6.34 -0.43
C PHE A 87 -0.32 -7.32 -0.18
N VAL A 88 -1.55 -6.95 -0.57
CA VAL A 88 -2.74 -7.80 -0.63
C VAL A 88 -3.17 -7.90 -2.08
N PHE A 89 -3.11 -9.09 -2.67
CA PHE A 89 -3.46 -9.36 -4.06
C PHE A 89 -4.85 -9.97 -4.20
N GLN A 90 -5.49 -9.80 -5.34
CA GLN A 90 -6.76 -10.42 -5.68
C GLN A 90 -6.67 -11.95 -5.66
N SER A 91 -5.57 -12.54 -6.14
CA SER A 91 -5.35 -13.99 -6.25
C SER A 91 -4.77 -14.62 -5.00
N TYR A 92 -4.76 -13.94 -3.86
CA TYR A 92 -4.17 -14.36 -2.57
C TYR A 92 -2.65 -14.61 -2.63
N ASN A 93 -2.12 -15.16 -3.69
CA ASN A 93 -0.70 -15.54 -3.91
C ASN A 93 -0.12 -16.35 -2.73
N LEU A 94 -0.89 -17.33 -2.25
CA LEU A 94 -0.46 -18.25 -1.21
C LEU A 94 0.33 -19.42 -1.82
N ILE A 95 1.34 -19.89 -1.10
CA ILE A 95 2.16 -21.04 -1.48
C ILE A 95 1.38 -22.31 -1.16
N PRO A 96 0.94 -23.10 -2.16
CA PRO A 96 -0.05 -24.17 -1.95
C PRO A 96 0.41 -25.32 -1.06
N HIS A 97 1.72 -25.62 -1.09
CA HIS A 97 2.31 -26.73 -0.32
C HIS A 97 2.73 -26.34 1.11
N GLN A 98 2.74 -25.05 1.43
CA GLN A 98 3.03 -24.53 2.75
C GLN A 98 1.73 -24.49 3.61
N THR A 99 1.90 -24.60 4.93
CA THR A 99 0.81 -24.29 5.86
C THR A 99 0.46 -22.81 5.85
N ILE A 100 -0.68 -22.45 6.42
CA ILE A 100 -1.07 -21.05 6.58
C ILE A 100 -0.05 -20.29 7.42
N LEU A 101 0.42 -20.89 8.52
CA LEU A 101 1.47 -20.33 9.34
C LEU A 101 2.74 -20.10 8.51
N GLY A 102 3.17 -21.10 7.72
CA GLY A 102 4.34 -20.97 6.83
C GLY A 102 4.18 -19.89 5.78
N ASN A 103 2.98 -19.69 5.25
CA ASN A 103 2.69 -18.60 4.31
C ASN A 103 2.84 -17.20 4.93
N VAL A 104 2.59 -17.04 6.22
CA VAL A 104 2.82 -15.77 6.93
C VAL A 104 4.29 -15.65 7.36
N GLU A 105 4.91 -16.73 7.82
CA GLU A 105 6.32 -16.76 8.24
C GLU A 105 7.30 -16.36 7.12
N ILE A 106 6.95 -16.58 5.84
CA ILE A 106 7.85 -16.30 4.72
C ILE A 106 8.22 -14.82 4.63
N ALA A 107 7.29 -13.91 4.89
CA ALA A 107 7.56 -12.48 4.90
C ALA A 107 8.59 -12.10 5.99
N LEU A 108 8.49 -12.73 7.16
CA LEU A 108 9.44 -12.55 8.25
C LEU A 108 10.79 -13.23 7.96
N THR A 109 10.79 -14.32 7.18
CA THR A 109 12.01 -15.00 6.76
C THR A 109 12.83 -14.11 5.84
N ILE A 110 12.18 -13.48 4.87
CA ILE A 110 12.81 -12.55 3.93
C ILE A 110 13.34 -11.31 4.69
N ALA A 111 12.63 -10.85 5.72
CA ALA A 111 13.06 -9.75 6.57
C ALA A 111 14.16 -10.14 7.59
N GLY A 112 14.71 -11.36 7.55
CA GLY A 112 15.83 -11.79 8.40
C GLY A 112 15.48 -12.09 9.86
N VAL A 113 14.19 -12.21 10.21
CA VAL A 113 13.73 -12.48 11.58
C VAL A 113 14.09 -13.91 12.01
N SER A 114 14.50 -14.12 13.26
CA SER A 114 14.87 -15.44 13.80
C SER A 114 13.70 -16.42 13.79
N LYS A 115 13.99 -17.74 13.67
CA LYS A 115 12.96 -18.80 13.54
C LYS A 115 11.93 -18.78 14.71
N ALA A 116 12.39 -18.58 15.93
CA ALA A 116 11.51 -18.57 17.12
C ALA A 116 10.55 -17.35 17.07
N GLU A 117 11.08 -16.18 16.75
CA GLU A 117 10.31 -14.94 16.67
C GLU A 117 9.36 -14.95 15.47
N ARG A 118 9.77 -15.51 14.30
CA ARG A 118 8.87 -15.67 13.14
C ARG A 118 7.61 -16.42 13.49
N LYS A 119 7.76 -17.59 14.12
CA LYS A 119 6.61 -18.45 14.48
C LYS A 119 5.65 -17.72 15.42
N LYS A 120 6.18 -17.00 16.43
CA LYS A 120 5.40 -16.20 17.36
C LYS A 120 4.62 -15.10 16.66
N ARG A 121 5.31 -14.25 15.88
CA ARG A 121 4.69 -13.11 15.16
C ARG A 121 3.70 -13.56 14.11
N ALA A 122 3.99 -14.64 13.37
CA ALA A 122 3.07 -15.18 12.39
C ALA A 122 1.79 -15.73 13.04
N ALA A 123 1.92 -16.41 14.21
CA ALA A 123 0.77 -16.88 14.96
C ALA A 123 -0.10 -15.72 15.49
N GLU A 124 0.53 -14.67 16.01
CA GLU A 124 -0.17 -13.46 16.45
C GLU A 124 -0.88 -12.75 15.27
N ALA A 125 -0.25 -12.66 14.11
CA ALA A 125 -0.87 -12.08 12.92
C ALA A 125 -2.10 -12.89 12.47
N LEU A 126 -2.03 -14.23 12.48
CA LEU A 126 -3.15 -15.09 12.15
C LEU A 126 -4.28 -15.01 13.17
N LYS A 127 -3.96 -14.84 14.46
CA LYS A 127 -4.96 -14.60 15.50
C LYS A 127 -5.73 -13.30 15.27
N ARG A 128 -5.05 -12.23 14.85
CA ARG A 128 -5.67 -10.92 14.53
C ARG A 128 -6.67 -10.98 13.37
N VAL A 129 -6.54 -11.96 12.49
CA VAL A 129 -7.47 -12.20 11.37
C VAL A 129 -8.40 -13.39 11.63
N TRP A 130 -8.52 -13.85 12.89
CA TRP A 130 -9.37 -14.96 13.38
C TRP A 130 -9.10 -16.30 12.70
N LEU A 131 -7.84 -16.62 12.43
CA LEU A 131 -7.40 -17.90 11.83
C LEU A 131 -6.47 -18.71 12.74
N GLU A 132 -6.54 -18.52 14.05
CA GLU A 132 -5.66 -19.24 15.00
C GLU A 132 -5.84 -20.75 14.97
N LYS A 133 -7.07 -21.24 14.72
CA LYS A 133 -7.37 -22.68 14.66
C LYS A 133 -6.94 -23.34 13.35
N GLU A 134 -6.71 -22.55 12.32
CA GLU A 134 -6.38 -23.01 10.97
C GLU A 134 -4.88 -23.01 10.65
N MET A 135 -4.01 -22.61 11.57
CA MET A 135 -2.57 -22.37 11.35
C MET A 135 -1.84 -23.52 10.66
N ASN A 136 -2.24 -24.77 10.92
CA ASN A 136 -1.63 -25.98 10.36
C ASN A 136 -2.27 -26.44 9.05
N LYS A 137 -3.38 -25.82 8.61
CA LYS A 137 -4.03 -26.13 7.33
C LYS A 137 -3.20 -25.63 6.17
N LYS A 138 -3.47 -26.17 4.98
CA LYS A 138 -2.95 -25.67 3.69
C LYS A 138 -4.01 -24.81 2.99
N PRO A 139 -3.62 -23.94 2.04
CA PRO A 139 -4.56 -23.07 1.33
C PRO A 139 -5.77 -23.79 0.71
N ASN A 140 -5.57 -24.98 0.15
CA ASN A 140 -6.66 -25.79 -0.45
C ASN A 140 -7.70 -26.30 0.56
N GLN A 141 -7.50 -26.12 1.83
CA GLN A 141 -8.42 -26.49 2.91
C GLN A 141 -9.21 -25.28 3.45
N LEU A 142 -9.09 -24.12 2.80
CA LEU A 142 -9.68 -22.85 3.20
C LEU A 142 -10.70 -22.34 2.19
N SER A 143 -11.67 -21.56 2.68
CA SER A 143 -12.53 -20.75 1.82
C SER A 143 -11.76 -19.56 1.23
N GLY A 144 -12.31 -18.93 0.16
CA GLY A 144 -11.72 -17.73 -0.44
C GLY A 144 -11.51 -16.60 0.56
N GLY A 145 -12.49 -16.32 1.40
CA GLY A 145 -12.37 -15.30 2.46
C GLY A 145 -11.31 -15.63 3.51
N GLN A 146 -11.16 -16.91 3.87
CA GLN A 146 -10.08 -17.34 4.76
C GLN A 146 -8.71 -17.20 4.10
N MET A 147 -8.56 -17.54 2.82
CA MET A 147 -7.31 -17.32 2.06
C MET A 147 -6.95 -15.83 1.99
N GLN A 148 -7.93 -14.96 1.80
CA GLN A 148 -7.70 -13.52 1.80
C GLN A 148 -7.26 -12.99 3.17
N ARG A 149 -7.84 -13.50 4.26
CA ARG A 149 -7.38 -13.18 5.62
C ARG A 149 -5.93 -13.59 5.86
N VAL A 150 -5.49 -14.74 5.33
CA VAL A 150 -4.08 -15.16 5.37
C VAL A 150 -3.19 -14.19 4.59
N ALA A 151 -3.60 -13.78 3.38
CA ALA A 151 -2.86 -12.80 2.59
C ALA A 151 -2.72 -11.45 3.31
N ILE A 152 -3.79 -11.00 3.98
CA ILE A 152 -3.76 -9.78 4.82
C ILE A 152 -2.81 -9.96 6.01
N ALA A 153 -2.87 -11.08 6.73
CA ALA A 153 -1.97 -11.36 7.85
C ALA A 153 -0.50 -11.35 7.40
N ARG A 154 -0.19 -11.98 6.25
CA ARG A 154 1.14 -11.96 5.63
C ARG A 154 1.59 -10.54 5.27
N ALA A 155 0.71 -9.73 4.69
CA ALA A 155 1.02 -8.36 4.31
C ALA A 155 1.38 -7.49 5.53
N LEU A 156 0.76 -7.74 6.68
CA LEU A 156 0.86 -6.90 7.88
C LEU A 156 1.88 -7.39 8.91
N VAL A 157 2.43 -8.60 8.76
CA VAL A 157 3.28 -9.24 9.78
C VAL A 157 4.58 -8.50 10.05
N ASN A 158 5.09 -7.76 9.06
CA ASN A 158 6.27 -6.87 9.20
C ASN A 158 5.91 -5.45 9.67
N SER A 159 4.65 -5.18 10.02
CA SER A 159 4.16 -3.87 10.44
C SER A 159 4.48 -2.75 9.43
N PRO A 160 4.13 -2.91 8.16
CA PRO A 160 4.45 -1.96 7.10
C PRO A 160 3.78 -0.60 7.35
N GLU A 161 4.37 0.46 6.80
CA GLU A 161 3.80 1.81 6.82
C GLU A 161 2.72 2.02 5.75
N ILE A 162 2.82 1.26 4.64
CA ILE A 162 1.93 1.35 3.49
C ILE A 162 1.33 -0.03 3.20
N LEU A 163 0.02 -0.08 3.09
CA LEU A 163 -0.70 -1.26 2.63
C LEU A 163 -1.22 -1.02 1.20
N LEU A 164 -0.76 -1.85 0.28
CA LEU A 164 -1.19 -1.84 -1.11
C LEU A 164 -2.17 -3.00 -1.33
N ALA A 165 -3.36 -2.72 -1.82
CA ALA A 165 -4.41 -3.71 -2.03
C ALA A 165 -4.89 -3.69 -3.50
N ASP A 166 -4.59 -4.76 -4.22
CA ASP A 166 -5.02 -4.94 -5.62
C ASP A 166 -6.29 -5.77 -5.65
N GLU A 167 -7.45 -5.12 -5.87
CA GLU A 167 -8.78 -5.75 -5.95
C GLU A 167 -9.03 -6.75 -4.79
N PRO A 168 -8.86 -6.35 -3.50
CA PRO A 168 -8.78 -7.29 -2.38
C PRO A 168 -10.03 -8.12 -2.15
N THR A 169 -11.13 -7.79 -2.81
CA THR A 169 -12.43 -8.47 -2.71
C THR A 169 -12.92 -9.05 -4.05
N GLY A 170 -12.14 -8.89 -5.13
CA GLY A 170 -12.58 -9.22 -6.49
C GLY A 170 -12.90 -10.70 -6.76
N ALA A 171 -12.46 -11.61 -5.89
CA ALA A 171 -12.73 -13.05 -5.97
C ALA A 171 -13.72 -13.55 -4.89
N LEU A 172 -14.42 -12.64 -4.19
CA LEU A 172 -15.25 -12.94 -3.03
C LEU A 172 -16.72 -12.57 -3.28
N ASP A 173 -17.62 -13.25 -2.56
CA ASP A 173 -19.03 -12.86 -2.50
C ASP A 173 -19.21 -11.53 -1.72
N SER A 174 -20.37 -10.89 -1.88
CA SER A 174 -20.64 -9.57 -1.30
C SER A 174 -20.54 -9.53 0.22
N ALA A 175 -21.00 -10.57 0.93
CA ALA A 175 -20.97 -10.61 2.39
C ALA A 175 -19.54 -10.76 2.90
N THR A 176 -18.77 -11.65 2.27
CA THR A 176 -17.34 -11.85 2.60
C THR A 176 -16.53 -10.60 2.24
N SER A 177 -16.86 -9.93 1.14
CA SER A 177 -16.20 -8.67 0.71
C SER A 177 -16.33 -7.58 1.79
N VAL A 178 -17.51 -7.39 2.36
CA VAL A 178 -17.72 -6.46 3.47
C VAL A 178 -16.85 -6.79 4.67
N GLN A 179 -16.79 -8.08 5.06
CA GLN A 179 -15.95 -8.52 6.19
C GLN A 179 -14.45 -8.27 5.95
N ILE A 180 -13.97 -8.49 4.74
CA ILE A 180 -12.58 -8.23 4.37
C ILE A 180 -12.28 -6.73 4.39
N MET A 181 -13.17 -5.91 3.87
CA MET A 181 -12.99 -4.45 3.89
C MET A 181 -13.01 -3.86 5.30
N GLU A 182 -13.92 -4.34 6.18
CA GLU A 182 -13.92 -3.95 7.59
C GLU A 182 -12.62 -4.36 8.28
N LEU A 183 -12.12 -5.57 8.01
CA LEU A 183 -10.85 -6.05 8.52
C LEU A 183 -9.67 -5.17 8.06
N ILE A 184 -9.60 -4.83 6.76
CA ILE A 184 -8.56 -3.95 6.22
C ILE A 184 -8.64 -2.58 6.90
N ARG A 185 -9.83 -2.01 7.06
CA ARG A 185 -10.04 -0.71 7.71
C ARG A 185 -9.60 -0.72 9.17
N GLU A 186 -9.96 -1.75 9.93
CA GLU A 186 -9.60 -1.91 11.34
C GLU A 186 -8.09 -2.05 11.53
N ILE A 187 -7.46 -2.96 10.76
CA ILE A 187 -6.04 -3.29 10.94
C ILE A 187 -5.14 -2.22 10.29
N ALA A 188 -5.62 -1.54 9.26
CA ALA A 188 -4.88 -0.44 8.63
C ALA A 188 -4.58 0.67 9.64
N GLY A 189 -5.51 0.96 10.57
CA GLY A 189 -5.30 1.92 11.64
C GLY A 189 -4.78 3.26 11.12
N GLU A 190 -3.59 3.64 11.58
CA GLU A 190 -2.91 4.90 11.20
C GLU A 190 -1.93 4.73 10.04
N ARG A 191 -2.20 3.85 9.08
CA ARG A 191 -1.34 3.61 7.91
C ARG A 191 -1.89 4.27 6.65
N LEU A 192 -1.01 4.46 5.67
CA LEU A 192 -1.45 4.75 4.32
C LEU A 192 -1.94 3.45 3.67
N VAL A 193 -3.21 3.41 3.28
CA VAL A 193 -3.79 2.33 2.48
C VAL A 193 -4.06 2.86 1.07
N ILE A 194 -3.51 2.18 0.07
CA ILE A 194 -3.81 2.44 -1.34
C ILE A 194 -4.46 1.20 -1.91
N MET A 195 -5.75 1.29 -2.17
CA MET A 195 -6.53 0.22 -2.77
C MET A 195 -6.83 0.56 -4.23
N VAL A 196 -6.62 -0.38 -5.14
CA VAL A 196 -7.17 -0.28 -6.49
C VAL A 196 -8.40 -1.14 -6.59
N THR A 197 -9.45 -0.61 -7.22
CA THR A 197 -10.72 -1.31 -7.38
C THR A 197 -11.49 -0.77 -8.59
N HIS A 198 -12.38 -1.59 -9.11
CA HIS A 198 -13.39 -1.17 -10.09
C HIS A 198 -14.78 -1.02 -9.46
N ASN A 199 -14.93 -1.28 -8.15
CA ASN A 199 -16.20 -1.17 -7.43
C ASN A 199 -16.34 0.20 -6.75
N PRO A 200 -17.22 1.10 -7.25
CA PRO A 200 -17.39 2.43 -6.70
C PRO A 200 -18.01 2.41 -5.30
N GLU A 201 -18.93 1.49 -5.01
CA GLU A 201 -19.60 1.42 -3.69
C GLU A 201 -18.61 1.10 -2.57
N LEU A 202 -17.66 0.19 -2.81
CA LEU A 202 -16.59 -0.09 -1.84
C LEU A 202 -15.65 1.09 -1.69
N ALA A 203 -15.30 1.77 -2.79
CA ALA A 203 -14.45 2.96 -2.74
C ALA A 203 -15.12 4.06 -1.91
N GLU A 204 -16.38 4.38 -2.15
CA GLU A 204 -17.14 5.40 -1.43
C GLU A 204 -17.31 5.08 0.06
N LYS A 205 -17.59 3.82 0.38
CA LYS A 205 -17.86 3.39 1.75
C LYS A 205 -16.61 3.38 2.65
N TYR A 206 -15.44 3.00 2.10
CA TYR A 206 -14.26 2.72 2.92
C TYR A 206 -13.13 3.74 2.79
N SER A 207 -13.13 4.58 1.74
CA SER A 207 -12.01 5.47 1.48
C SER A 207 -12.28 6.89 1.96
N SER A 208 -11.24 7.54 2.48
CA SER A 208 -11.25 8.98 2.79
C SER A 208 -10.95 9.84 1.55
N ARG A 209 -10.43 9.20 0.47
CA ARG A 209 -10.10 9.85 -0.79
C ARG A 209 -10.26 8.86 -1.95
N ILE A 210 -10.85 9.33 -3.04
CA ILE A 210 -11.03 8.55 -4.27
C ILE A 210 -10.32 9.28 -5.40
N VAL A 211 -9.36 8.61 -6.02
CA VAL A 211 -8.65 9.06 -7.22
C VAL A 211 -9.17 8.26 -8.41
N GLN A 212 -9.78 8.93 -9.37
CA GLN A 212 -10.27 8.26 -10.57
C GLN A 212 -9.20 8.21 -11.66
N LEU A 213 -8.89 7.01 -12.11
CA LEU A 213 -7.93 6.75 -13.17
C LEU A 213 -8.66 6.33 -14.45
N SER A 214 -8.32 6.96 -15.58
CA SER A 214 -8.81 6.59 -16.90
C SER A 214 -7.69 6.72 -17.93
N ASP A 215 -7.51 5.70 -18.77
CA ASP A 215 -6.50 5.68 -19.83
C ASP A 215 -5.11 6.17 -19.39
N GLY A 216 -4.63 5.66 -18.27
CA GLY A 216 -3.31 6.00 -17.72
C GLY A 216 -3.17 7.41 -17.15
N ARG A 217 -4.27 8.15 -16.93
CA ARG A 217 -4.28 9.52 -16.38
C ARG A 217 -5.22 9.63 -15.17
N VAL A 218 -4.88 10.52 -14.25
CA VAL A 218 -5.81 10.94 -13.18
C VAL A 218 -6.81 11.89 -13.81
N VAL A 219 -8.12 11.56 -13.71
CA VAL A 219 -9.21 12.40 -14.24
C VAL A 219 -9.96 13.13 -13.14
N SER A 220 -9.95 12.61 -11.92
CA SER A 220 -10.48 13.33 -10.75
C SER A 220 -9.82 12.85 -9.46
N ASP A 221 -9.85 13.69 -8.45
CA ASP A 221 -9.35 13.43 -7.10
C ASP A 221 -10.30 14.12 -6.11
N SER A 222 -10.94 13.35 -5.25
CA SER A 222 -11.99 13.86 -4.34
C SER A 222 -11.45 14.70 -3.18
N ASN A 223 -10.16 14.54 -2.84
CA ASN A 223 -9.52 15.25 -1.73
C ASN A 223 -8.01 15.41 -2.03
N PRO A 224 -7.65 16.26 -3.02
CA PRO A 224 -6.27 16.45 -3.43
C PRO A 224 -5.37 16.83 -2.26
N TYR A 225 -4.12 16.40 -2.35
CA TYR A 225 -3.10 16.70 -1.36
C TYR A 225 -1.84 17.16 -2.05
N ASP A 226 -1.30 18.30 -1.62
CA ASP A 226 0.00 18.81 -2.04
C ASP A 226 0.89 18.99 -0.80
N ALA A 227 1.92 18.15 -0.71
CA ALA A 227 2.85 18.17 0.41
C ALA A 227 3.70 19.46 0.46
N ASP A 228 3.89 20.16 -0.66
CA ASP A 228 4.63 21.41 -0.69
C ASP A 228 3.77 22.58 -0.21
N GLU A 229 2.47 22.60 -0.52
CA GLU A 229 1.54 23.59 0.01
C GLU A 229 1.36 23.44 1.52
N GLU A 230 1.20 22.22 2.02
CA GLU A 230 1.13 21.97 3.45
C GLU A 230 2.39 22.44 4.17
N ARG A 231 3.57 22.15 3.61
CA ARG A 231 4.85 22.60 4.15
C ARG A 231 5.00 24.11 4.15
N LYS A 232 4.56 24.78 3.09
CA LYS A 232 4.54 26.26 3.00
C LYS A 232 3.62 26.85 4.05
N GLY A 233 2.37 26.36 4.14
CA GLY A 233 1.41 26.81 5.14
C GLY A 233 1.92 26.64 6.58
N LEU A 234 2.61 25.51 6.87
CA LEU A 234 3.23 25.28 8.16
C LEU A 234 4.36 26.28 8.45
N LEU A 235 5.20 26.57 7.46
CA LEU A 235 6.28 27.55 7.58
C LEU A 235 5.75 28.98 7.79
N GLU A 236 4.69 29.34 7.09
CA GLU A 236 4.02 30.64 7.25
C GLU A 236 3.36 30.76 8.62
N ALA A 237 2.68 29.72 9.10
CA ALA A 237 2.08 29.69 10.45
C ALA A 237 3.13 29.76 11.56
N VAL A 238 4.31 29.15 11.34
CA VAL A 238 5.46 29.24 12.26
C VAL A 238 6.02 30.67 12.29
N LYS A 239 6.17 31.32 11.12
CA LYS A 239 6.62 32.71 11.01
C LYS A 239 5.63 33.69 11.65
N ALA A 240 4.33 33.52 11.39
CA ALA A 240 3.27 34.39 11.90
C ALA A 240 3.12 34.34 13.45
N LYS A 241 3.50 33.24 14.10
CA LYS A 241 3.39 33.05 15.56
C LYS A 241 4.66 33.44 16.34
N ASN A 242 5.66 34.03 15.70
CA ASN A 242 6.96 34.38 16.34
C ASN A 242 7.51 33.25 17.24
N LEU A 243 7.36 32.01 16.79
CA LEU A 243 7.81 30.84 17.56
C LEU A 243 9.33 30.83 17.68
N THR A 244 9.83 30.52 18.84
CA THR A 244 11.28 30.34 19.08
C THR A 244 11.82 29.12 18.30
N ALA A 245 13.12 29.08 18.08
CA ALA A 245 13.78 27.96 17.40
C ALA A 245 13.50 26.60 18.10
N GLU A 246 13.33 26.61 19.43
CA GLU A 246 12.97 25.41 20.22
C GLU A 246 11.54 24.96 19.98
N GLU A 247 10.57 25.88 19.91
CA GLU A 247 9.18 25.56 19.60
C GLU A 247 9.00 25.09 18.17
N ILE A 248 9.76 25.65 17.23
CA ILE A 248 9.85 25.20 15.84
C ILE A 248 10.44 23.78 15.80
N SER A 249 11.53 23.52 16.51
CA SER A 249 12.15 22.20 16.61
C SER A 249 11.21 21.18 17.23
N ARG A 250 10.47 21.55 18.28
CA ARG A 250 9.48 20.68 18.94
C ARG A 250 8.30 20.36 18.02
N LYS A 251 7.78 21.33 17.26
CA LYS A 251 6.70 21.12 16.28
C LYS A 251 7.17 20.33 15.05
N LEU A 252 8.38 20.58 14.58
CA LEU A 252 9.00 19.78 13.52
C LEU A 252 9.35 18.37 13.98
N ALA A 253 9.74 18.18 15.25
CA ALA A 253 9.97 16.86 15.84
C ALA A 253 8.63 16.10 16.03
N ALA A 254 7.56 16.77 16.49
CA ALA A 254 6.22 16.21 16.54
C ALA A 254 5.73 15.85 15.14
N PHE A 255 5.91 16.72 14.15
CA PHE A 255 5.61 16.46 12.74
C PHE A 255 6.49 15.34 12.13
N ARG A 256 7.70 15.09 12.69
CA ARG A 256 8.57 13.95 12.33
C ARG A 256 8.25 12.69 13.12
N ALA A 257 7.76 12.81 14.36
CA ALA A 257 7.32 11.68 15.19
C ALA A 257 5.93 11.16 14.79
N ASP A 258 5.08 12.04 14.24
CA ASP A 258 3.86 11.69 13.53
C ASP A 258 4.14 11.20 12.08
N LYS A 259 5.40 11.03 11.76
CA LYS A 259 5.86 10.52 10.46
C LYS A 259 6.35 9.08 10.63
#